data_a96b4b848935ec9dff2614b39e6a3782
#
_entry.id   a96b4b848935ec9dff2614b39e6a3782
#
_cell.length_a   1.000
_cell.length_b   1.000
_cell.length_c   1.000
_cell.angle_alpha   90.00
_cell.angle_beta   90.00
_cell.angle_gamma   90.00
#
_symmetry.space_group_name_H-M   'P 1'
#
loop_
_entity.id
_entity.type
_entity.pdbx_description
1 polymer ?
#
loop_
_entity_poly.entity_id
_entity_poly.type
_entity_poly.pdbx_seq_one_letter_code
_entity_poly.pdbx_strand_id
1 'polypeptide(L)'
;MRGPDTSALLRAVLITCLLPGSFQGEHQRRLYRELLSRASPLERPVQNDSQALRVDFMLSLMQVMDVDEKNQVLTTNVWLQMNWVDYYLQWNASRTPGVTKLRFKPEQVWTPDILLYNSADERFDATFHTSVLVNHTGGCQYIPPGILKSSCKIDVRWFPFDVQSCDLKFGSWTHDGWLIDLHLLHADTSGYLPNGEWDLIGVVGKRNELFYECCQEPYTDVTYTLLLRRRTLYYALNLLLPCMLISALALLVFLLPAESGEKISLGITVLLSLTVFMLLVAEIMPATSDSVPLIGQYFASTLMIVGFSVVVTVLVLQCHHHDPDGTNMPTWVRVLLVHWCAWLLRMKQPVRDARSGGPHGSPAPWKPPCLSEHPGTGADRGQGVSAQFHGRSVEEPMHEYFHLQQGAYLHQGAYLHQGSQLHQGAQACNPVAQQQQHLFQEDSCCPGCPNIAGAAGGEGGGAARQESPLQSCELAGLLAEVHYLAERMRAADAGARLGGEWRFAAAVIDRLCLIAFSIVTISSTAAILVSAPSFMQAITKDFG
;
A
#
# COMPACT_ATOMS: atom_id res chain seq x y z
N MET A 1 30.55 12.11 -88.61
CA MET A 1 31.03 11.78 -87.25
C MET A 1 32.16 12.74 -86.93
N ARG A 2 31.94 13.79 -86.13
CA ARG A 2 32.99 14.72 -85.70
C ARG A 2 33.80 14.02 -84.63
N GLY A 3 35.09 13.80 -84.83
CA GLY A 3 36.00 13.26 -83.89
C GLY A 3 36.11 14.13 -82.62
N PRO A 4 36.39 13.55 -81.44
CA PRO A 4 36.49 14.31 -80.20
C PRO A 4 37.61 15.37 -80.32
N ASP A 5 37.26 16.62 -79.98
CA ASP A 5 38.15 17.78 -80.00
C ASP A 5 39.38 17.52 -79.07
N THR A 6 40.47 17.12 -79.69
CA THR A 6 41.72 16.84 -78.98
C THR A 6 42.27 18.06 -78.23
N SER A 7 41.89 19.26 -78.65
CA SER A 7 42.20 20.52 -77.95
C SER A 7 41.45 20.71 -76.65
N ALA A 8 40.20 20.20 -76.56
CA ALA A 8 39.39 20.24 -75.32
C ALA A 8 39.90 19.23 -74.33
N LEU A 9 40.30 18.05 -74.78
CA LEU A 9 40.92 17.03 -73.92
C LEU A 9 42.29 17.50 -73.34
N LEU A 10 43.13 18.15 -74.20
CA LEU A 10 44.39 18.68 -73.73
C LEU A 10 44.24 19.82 -72.74
N ARG A 11 43.24 20.69 -72.92
CA ARG A 11 42.88 21.74 -71.92
C ARG A 11 42.35 21.16 -70.62
N ALA A 12 41.51 20.12 -70.68
CA ALA A 12 41.00 19.45 -69.49
C ALA A 12 42.14 18.76 -68.69
N VAL A 13 43.08 18.08 -69.37
CA VAL A 13 44.25 17.46 -68.74
C VAL A 13 45.18 18.54 -68.18
N LEU A 14 45.38 19.68 -68.89
CA LEU A 14 46.22 20.78 -68.39
C LEU A 14 45.61 21.44 -67.15
N ILE A 15 44.28 21.60 -67.11
CA ILE A 15 43.56 22.16 -65.99
C ILE A 15 43.60 21.17 -64.78
N THR A 16 43.51 19.86 -65.02
CA THR A 16 43.65 18.87 -63.96
C THR A 16 45.07 18.74 -63.44
N CYS A 17 46.07 18.94 -64.28
CA CYS A 17 47.47 18.97 -63.83
C CYS A 17 47.89 20.28 -63.17
N LEU A 18 47.17 21.39 -63.38
CA LEU A 18 47.40 22.71 -62.79
C LEU A 18 46.58 22.89 -61.49
N LEU A 19 45.66 21.98 -61.17
CA LEU A 19 45.02 22.00 -59.87
C LEU A 19 46.08 21.68 -58.80
N PRO A 20 46.44 22.65 -57.94
CA PRO A 20 47.39 22.35 -56.87
C PRO A 20 46.78 21.20 -56.05
N GLY A 21 47.47 20.08 -56.02
CA GLY A 21 47.08 18.96 -55.16
C GLY A 21 46.78 19.52 -53.79
N SER A 22 45.52 19.37 -53.34
CA SER A 22 45.11 19.84 -52.01
C SER A 22 45.90 19.08 -50.96
N PHE A 23 46.99 19.67 -50.50
CA PHE A 23 47.82 19.15 -49.38
C PHE A 23 47.10 19.40 -48.03
N GLN A 24 45.76 19.29 -48.02
CA GLN A 24 45.03 19.45 -46.78
C GLN A 24 45.41 18.36 -45.79
N GLY A 25 45.88 18.78 -44.59
CA GLY A 25 46.16 17.91 -43.46
C GLY A 25 47.57 17.31 -43.44
N GLU A 26 48.54 17.71 -44.29
CA GLU A 26 49.89 17.21 -44.25
C GLU A 26 50.61 17.58 -42.95
N HIS A 27 50.45 18.82 -42.48
CA HIS A 27 51.01 19.27 -41.20
C HIS A 27 50.42 18.48 -40.02
N GLN A 28 49.10 18.24 -40.02
CA GLN A 28 48.45 17.46 -39.01
C GLN A 28 48.91 15.99 -39.00
N ARG A 29 48.99 15.37 -40.20
CA ARG A 29 49.42 13.97 -40.37
C ARG A 29 50.89 13.74 -39.96
N ARG A 30 51.77 14.69 -40.28
CA ARG A 30 53.17 14.64 -39.85
C ARG A 30 53.29 14.79 -38.35
N LEU A 31 52.64 15.80 -37.79
CA LEU A 31 52.65 16.06 -36.37
C LEU A 31 52.07 14.87 -35.54
N TYR A 32 51.04 14.26 -36.07
CA TYR A 32 50.42 13.08 -35.45
C TYR A 32 51.43 11.93 -35.32
N ARG A 33 52.18 11.63 -36.40
CA ARG A 33 53.22 10.58 -36.36
C ARG A 33 54.39 10.94 -35.42
N GLU A 34 54.79 12.20 -35.40
CA GLU A 34 55.88 12.68 -34.55
C GLU A 34 55.50 12.56 -33.07
N LEU A 35 54.33 13.01 -32.70
CA LEU A 35 53.86 12.94 -31.29
C LEU A 35 53.65 11.50 -30.81
N LEU A 36 53.06 10.63 -31.62
CA LEU A 36 52.84 9.23 -31.29
C LEU A 36 54.18 8.44 -31.17
N SER A 37 55.25 8.88 -31.84
CA SER A 37 56.56 8.23 -31.66
C SER A 37 57.24 8.53 -30.32
N ARG A 38 56.77 9.58 -29.62
CA ARG A 38 57.31 10.01 -28.31
C ARG A 38 56.38 9.62 -27.15
N ALA A 39 55.07 9.50 -27.41
CA ALA A 39 54.09 9.19 -26.41
C ALA A 39 53.95 7.68 -26.21
N SER A 40 53.85 7.26 -24.96
CA SER A 40 53.56 5.88 -24.58
C SER A 40 52.25 5.85 -23.76
N PRO A 41 51.27 5.00 -24.09
CA PRO A 41 50.05 4.89 -23.29
C PRO A 41 50.27 4.27 -21.90
N LEU A 42 51.44 3.66 -21.67
CA LEU A 42 51.80 3.00 -20.40
C LEU A 42 52.60 3.90 -19.46
N GLU A 43 53.21 4.95 -19.98
CA GLU A 43 54.12 5.81 -19.24
C GLU A 43 53.40 7.08 -18.79
N ARG A 44 53.50 7.38 -17.50
CA ARG A 44 52.91 8.61 -16.93
C ARG A 44 53.60 9.85 -17.53
N PRO A 45 52.84 10.81 -18.09
CA PRO A 45 53.37 11.89 -18.92
C PRO A 45 53.94 13.05 -18.08
N VAL A 46 54.98 12.79 -17.29
CA VAL A 46 55.62 13.77 -16.42
C VAL A 46 57.06 14.04 -16.87
N GLN A 47 57.57 15.22 -16.56
CA GLN A 47 58.99 15.55 -16.83
C GLN A 47 59.95 14.89 -15.84
N ASN A 48 59.46 14.66 -14.60
CA ASN A 48 60.24 14.05 -13.52
C ASN A 48 59.36 12.99 -12.85
N ASP A 49 59.84 11.75 -12.80
CA ASP A 49 59.13 10.59 -12.25
C ASP A 49 58.75 10.73 -10.77
N SER A 50 59.50 11.56 -10.02
CA SER A 50 59.23 11.85 -8.61
C SER A 50 58.09 12.90 -8.40
N GLN A 51 57.56 13.47 -9.48
CA GLN A 51 56.52 14.46 -9.40
C GLN A 51 55.14 13.83 -9.64
N ALA A 52 54.17 14.13 -8.77
CA ALA A 52 52.79 13.74 -9.00
C ALA A 52 52.20 14.43 -10.24
N LEU A 53 51.52 13.67 -11.07
CA LEU A 53 50.74 14.24 -12.18
C LEU A 53 49.44 14.81 -11.65
N ARG A 54 49.23 16.10 -11.80
CA ARG A 54 47.97 16.74 -11.44
C ARG A 54 46.92 16.42 -12.49
N VAL A 55 45.80 15.86 -12.04
CA VAL A 55 44.61 15.59 -12.84
C VAL A 55 43.43 16.36 -12.25
N ASP A 56 42.95 17.36 -12.97
CA ASP A 56 41.76 18.09 -12.60
C ASP A 56 40.52 17.29 -13.03
N PHE A 57 39.72 16.89 -12.05
CA PHE A 57 38.52 16.04 -12.26
C PHE A 57 37.22 16.81 -11.97
N MET A 58 36.29 16.76 -12.92
CA MET A 58 34.96 17.37 -12.82
C MET A 58 33.89 16.39 -13.24
N LEU A 59 32.82 16.35 -12.47
CA LEU A 59 31.58 15.62 -12.79
C LEU A 59 30.56 16.58 -13.38
N SER A 60 30.07 16.33 -14.59
CA SER A 60 28.89 16.98 -15.15
C SER A 60 27.71 16.01 -15.02
N LEU A 61 26.77 16.33 -14.12
CA LEU A 61 25.58 15.52 -13.91
C LEU A 61 24.50 15.92 -14.93
N MET A 62 24.19 15.00 -15.84
CA MET A 62 23.19 15.24 -16.88
C MET A 62 21.78 14.84 -16.43
N GLN A 63 21.65 13.71 -15.72
CA GLN A 63 20.36 13.20 -15.27
C GLN A 63 20.53 12.17 -14.17
N VAL A 64 19.63 12.19 -13.20
CA VAL A 64 19.33 11.06 -12.33
C VAL A 64 18.29 10.22 -13.05
N MET A 65 18.65 9.02 -13.47
CA MET A 65 17.78 8.18 -14.29
C MET A 65 16.84 7.35 -13.42
N ASP A 66 17.38 6.76 -12.35
CA ASP A 66 16.67 5.84 -11.48
C ASP A 66 17.33 5.77 -10.10
N VAL A 67 16.51 5.56 -9.09
CA VAL A 67 16.95 5.24 -7.72
C VAL A 67 16.25 3.95 -7.31
N ASP A 68 16.96 2.84 -7.35
CA ASP A 68 16.46 1.54 -6.94
C ASP A 68 16.65 1.39 -5.42
N GLU A 69 15.60 1.70 -4.67
CA GLU A 69 15.62 1.65 -3.21
C GLU A 69 15.82 0.23 -2.70
N LYS A 70 15.22 -0.75 -3.37
CA LYS A 70 15.26 -2.15 -2.97
C LYS A 70 16.66 -2.73 -3.06
N ASN A 71 17.37 -2.46 -4.16
CA ASN A 71 18.73 -2.93 -4.41
C ASN A 71 19.78 -1.92 -3.94
N GLN A 72 19.39 -0.74 -3.47
CA GLN A 72 20.26 0.34 -3.00
C GLN A 72 21.24 0.80 -4.09
N VAL A 73 20.72 1.04 -5.31
CA VAL A 73 21.49 1.45 -6.48
C VAL A 73 20.97 2.76 -7.03
N LEU A 74 21.86 3.70 -7.25
CA LEU A 74 21.61 4.95 -7.96
C LEU A 74 22.14 4.84 -9.38
N THR A 75 21.27 5.10 -10.38
CA THR A 75 21.65 5.15 -11.81
C THR A 75 21.66 6.59 -12.28
N THR A 76 22.82 7.04 -12.76
CA THR A 76 23.04 8.42 -13.22
C THR A 76 23.65 8.48 -14.61
N ASN A 77 23.21 9.45 -15.42
CA ASN A 77 23.86 9.82 -16.67
C ASN A 77 24.81 10.98 -16.38
N VAL A 78 26.10 10.77 -16.62
CA VAL A 78 27.14 11.74 -16.29
C VAL A 78 28.17 11.86 -17.41
N TRP A 79 28.84 13.00 -17.44
CA TRP A 79 30.06 13.19 -18.22
C TRP A 79 31.19 13.42 -17.24
N LEU A 80 32.24 12.59 -17.37
CA LEU A 80 33.44 12.70 -16.54
C LEU A 80 34.44 13.56 -17.30
N GLN A 81 34.79 14.72 -16.78
CA GLN A 81 35.79 15.57 -17.41
C GLN A 81 37.12 15.47 -16.64
N MET A 82 38.14 15.04 -17.36
CA MET A 82 39.50 14.92 -16.86
C MET A 82 40.43 15.82 -17.65
N ASN A 83 41.21 16.65 -16.97
CA ASN A 83 42.17 17.55 -17.61
C ASN A 83 43.55 17.34 -16.93
N TRP A 84 44.58 17.17 -17.76
CA TRP A 84 45.96 17.05 -17.31
C TRP A 84 46.91 17.66 -18.33
N VAL A 85 48.19 17.78 -18.01
CA VAL A 85 49.23 18.25 -18.93
C VAL A 85 50.15 17.08 -19.26
N ASP A 86 50.23 16.74 -20.55
CA ASP A 86 51.13 15.70 -21.06
C ASP A 86 52.39 16.36 -21.60
N TYR A 87 53.53 16.06 -20.98
CA TYR A 87 54.82 16.62 -21.36
C TYR A 87 55.29 16.16 -22.75
N TYR A 88 54.95 14.96 -23.17
CA TYR A 88 55.38 14.38 -24.45
C TYR A 88 54.51 14.83 -25.63
N LEU A 89 53.31 15.31 -25.41
CA LEU A 89 52.35 15.76 -26.42
C LEU A 89 52.43 17.26 -26.67
N GLN A 90 53.55 17.92 -26.43
CA GLN A 90 53.73 19.34 -26.68
C GLN A 90 54.35 19.58 -28.08
N TRP A 91 53.85 20.63 -28.75
CA TRP A 91 54.43 21.05 -30.05
C TRP A 91 54.43 22.56 -30.23
N ASN A 92 55.32 23.04 -31.13
CA ASN A 92 55.37 24.46 -31.43
C ASN A 92 54.34 24.82 -32.55
N ALA A 93 53.27 25.56 -32.18
CA ALA A 93 52.22 25.98 -33.11
C ALA A 93 52.75 26.82 -34.29
N SER A 94 53.87 27.53 -34.12
CA SER A 94 54.49 28.31 -35.24
C SER A 94 55.08 27.43 -36.33
N ARG A 95 55.45 26.18 -36.07
CA ARG A 95 55.94 25.20 -37.04
C ARG A 95 54.86 24.41 -37.75
N THR A 96 53.65 24.47 -37.23
CA THR A 96 52.46 23.77 -37.78
C THR A 96 51.30 24.74 -37.92
N PRO A 97 51.30 25.64 -38.89
CA PRO A 97 50.29 26.66 -39.03
C PRO A 97 48.92 26.03 -39.20
N GLY A 98 47.94 26.55 -38.44
CA GLY A 98 46.55 26.08 -38.48
C GLY A 98 46.26 24.84 -37.59
N VAL A 99 47.25 24.22 -36.93
CA VAL A 99 47.01 23.05 -36.05
C VAL A 99 47.23 23.46 -34.60
N THR A 100 46.16 23.86 -33.92
CA THR A 100 46.19 24.25 -32.49
C THR A 100 45.71 23.14 -31.55
N LYS A 101 44.93 22.19 -32.06
CA LYS A 101 44.38 21.07 -31.30
C LYS A 101 44.40 19.79 -32.11
N LEU A 102 44.70 18.67 -31.47
CA LEU A 102 44.68 17.32 -32.04
C LEU A 102 43.76 16.41 -31.22
N ARG A 103 43.24 15.36 -31.88
CA ARG A 103 42.45 14.34 -31.22
C ARG A 103 43.14 13.00 -31.35
N PHE A 104 43.32 12.32 -30.21
CA PHE A 104 43.93 10.99 -30.14
C PHE A 104 42.88 9.99 -29.61
N LYS A 105 43.01 8.73 -30.03
CA LYS A 105 42.24 7.67 -29.38
C LYS A 105 42.86 7.43 -27.98
N PRO A 106 42.04 7.10 -26.98
CA PRO A 106 42.52 6.84 -25.61
C PRO A 106 43.56 5.72 -25.54
N GLU A 107 43.48 4.73 -26.44
CA GLU A 107 44.46 3.63 -26.55
C GLU A 107 45.84 4.06 -27.08
N GLN A 108 45.95 5.23 -27.68
CA GLN A 108 47.19 5.73 -28.30
C GLN A 108 48.05 6.62 -27.40
N VAL A 109 47.42 7.18 -26.39
CA VAL A 109 48.03 8.13 -25.45
C VAL A 109 47.67 7.71 -24.01
N TRP A 110 48.48 8.16 -23.06
CA TRP A 110 48.15 7.91 -21.66
C TRP A 110 46.85 8.61 -21.25
N THR A 111 46.01 7.91 -20.51
CA THR A 111 44.80 8.45 -19.88
C THR A 111 44.77 8.04 -18.42
N PRO A 112 44.26 8.92 -17.51
CA PRO A 112 44.15 8.56 -16.10
C PRO A 112 43.11 7.43 -15.92
N ASP A 113 43.43 6.45 -15.08
CA ASP A 113 42.64 5.26 -14.77
C ASP A 113 41.64 5.51 -13.63
N ILE A 114 40.88 6.57 -13.76
CA ILE A 114 39.91 6.98 -12.74
C ILE A 114 38.63 6.16 -12.88
N LEU A 115 38.29 5.42 -11.84
CA LEU A 115 37.09 4.57 -11.78
C LEU A 115 36.16 4.98 -10.64
N LEU A 116 34.90 4.58 -10.76
CA LEU A 116 33.91 4.70 -9.68
C LEU A 116 34.15 3.57 -8.66
N TYR A 117 34.65 3.88 -7.46
CA TYR A 117 34.96 2.88 -6.44
C TYR A 117 33.75 2.14 -5.89
N ASN A 118 32.60 2.82 -5.76
CA ASN A 118 31.36 2.23 -5.32
C ASN A 118 30.44 1.84 -6.48
N SER A 119 31.03 1.35 -7.59
CA SER A 119 30.26 0.84 -8.72
C SER A 119 29.44 -0.39 -8.35
N ALA A 120 28.18 -0.42 -8.79
CA ALA A 120 27.28 -1.56 -8.74
C ALA A 120 27.02 -2.16 -10.15
N ASP A 121 27.77 -1.71 -11.16
CA ASP A 121 27.67 -2.26 -12.52
C ASP A 121 28.64 -3.46 -12.66
N GLU A 122 28.17 -4.51 -13.33
CA GLU A 122 28.97 -5.72 -13.57
C GLU A 122 30.23 -5.45 -14.40
N ARG A 123 30.19 -4.45 -15.30
CA ARG A 123 31.32 -4.11 -16.17
C ARG A 123 32.35 -3.21 -15.51
N PHE A 124 32.06 -2.65 -14.35
CA PHE A 124 32.87 -1.70 -13.60
C PHE A 124 33.19 -0.39 -14.34
N ASP A 125 33.56 -0.46 -15.63
CA ASP A 125 33.72 0.68 -16.54
C ASP A 125 32.48 0.77 -17.44
N ALA A 126 31.59 1.71 -17.11
CA ALA A 126 30.34 1.98 -17.82
C ALA A 126 30.45 3.22 -18.72
N THR A 127 31.68 3.69 -19.00
CA THR A 127 31.90 4.88 -19.82
C THR A 127 32.14 4.55 -21.30
N PHE A 128 31.74 5.48 -22.17
CA PHE A 128 32.06 5.40 -23.58
C PHE A 128 33.37 6.15 -23.85
N HIS A 129 34.38 5.44 -24.36
CA HIS A 129 35.68 6.00 -24.63
C HIS A 129 35.67 6.96 -25.81
N THR A 130 35.76 8.25 -25.51
CA THR A 130 35.86 9.34 -26.52
C THR A 130 37.30 9.64 -26.87
N SER A 131 37.52 10.49 -27.87
CA SER A 131 38.88 10.95 -28.21
C SER A 131 39.41 11.93 -27.16
N VAL A 132 40.69 11.82 -26.82
CA VAL A 132 41.39 12.80 -26.02
C VAL A 132 41.73 14.01 -26.88
N LEU A 133 41.34 15.19 -26.45
CA LEU A 133 41.63 16.46 -27.09
C LEU A 133 42.90 17.04 -26.50
N VAL A 134 43.93 17.22 -27.34
CA VAL A 134 45.24 17.76 -26.91
C VAL A 134 45.47 19.10 -27.57
N ASN A 135 45.89 20.09 -26.78
CA ASN A 135 46.31 21.39 -27.29
C ASN A 135 47.82 21.47 -27.47
N HIS A 136 48.33 22.49 -28.16
CA HIS A 136 49.75 22.66 -28.47
C HIS A 136 50.66 22.83 -27.26
N THR A 137 50.10 23.18 -26.08
CA THR A 137 50.85 23.28 -24.82
C THR A 137 50.94 21.94 -24.07
N GLY A 138 50.38 20.85 -24.63
CA GLY A 138 50.29 19.56 -23.99
C GLY A 138 49.11 19.40 -23.07
N GLY A 139 48.22 20.40 -22.99
CA GLY A 139 47.00 20.27 -22.20
C GLY A 139 46.04 19.26 -22.83
N CYS A 140 45.76 18.19 -22.12
CA CYS A 140 44.86 17.10 -22.51
C CYS A 140 43.52 17.27 -21.84
N GLN A 141 42.46 17.04 -22.61
CA GLN A 141 41.09 17.00 -22.13
C GLN A 141 40.42 15.70 -22.58
N TYR A 142 39.86 14.96 -21.64
CA TYR A 142 39.17 13.70 -21.88
C TYR A 142 37.78 13.75 -21.22
N ILE A 143 36.73 13.55 -22.02
CA ILE A 143 35.33 13.66 -21.54
C ILE A 143 34.56 12.41 -21.96
N PRO A 144 34.70 11.28 -21.27
CA PRO A 144 33.88 10.10 -21.50
C PRO A 144 32.48 10.30 -20.90
N PRO A 145 31.40 10.18 -21.68
CA PRO A 145 30.04 10.07 -21.17
C PRO A 145 29.81 8.66 -20.63
N GLY A 146 28.98 8.51 -19.60
CA GLY A 146 28.66 7.22 -19.05
C GLY A 146 27.34 7.19 -18.31
N ILE A 147 26.75 5.99 -18.24
CA ILE A 147 25.63 5.69 -17.34
C ILE A 147 26.24 4.90 -16.18
N LEU A 148 26.34 5.57 -15.03
CA LEU A 148 26.94 4.98 -13.83
C LEU A 148 25.87 4.41 -12.94
N LYS A 149 26.11 3.18 -12.44
CA LYS A 149 25.35 2.57 -11.36
C LYS A 149 26.21 2.56 -10.11
N SER A 150 25.83 3.31 -9.11
CA SER A 150 26.55 3.40 -7.85
C SER A 150 25.75 2.81 -6.70
N SER A 151 26.42 2.16 -5.76
CA SER A 151 25.80 1.74 -4.53
C SER A 151 25.49 2.96 -3.66
N CYS A 152 24.26 3.07 -3.20
CA CYS A 152 23.80 4.15 -2.34
C CYS A 152 22.98 3.58 -1.18
N LYS A 153 23.44 3.79 0.04
CA LYS A 153 22.70 3.40 1.23
C LYS A 153 21.49 4.30 1.40
N ILE A 154 20.30 3.77 1.13
CA ILE A 154 19.02 4.50 1.21
C ILE A 154 18.53 4.55 2.66
N ASP A 155 18.25 5.74 3.17
CA ASP A 155 17.60 5.94 4.47
C ASP A 155 16.07 6.00 4.28
N VAL A 156 15.41 4.89 4.59
CA VAL A 156 13.95 4.74 4.45
C VAL A 156 13.17 5.25 5.65
N ARG A 157 13.82 5.77 6.68
CA ARG A 157 13.18 6.17 7.96
C ARG A 157 11.98 7.08 7.75
N TRP A 158 12.12 8.07 6.85
CA TRP A 158 11.10 9.08 6.61
C TRP A 158 10.31 8.87 5.32
N PHE A 159 10.44 7.69 4.69
CA PHE A 159 9.69 7.39 3.48
C PHE A 159 8.17 7.61 3.67
N PRO A 160 7.44 8.32 2.74
CA PRO A 160 7.90 8.89 1.46
C PRO A 160 8.38 10.37 1.52
N PHE A 161 8.65 10.95 2.69
CA PHE A 161 9.10 12.33 2.89
C PHE A 161 10.62 12.40 3.09
N ASP A 162 11.36 11.55 2.39
CA ASP A 162 12.78 11.30 2.58
C ASP A 162 13.66 12.20 1.70
N VAL A 163 14.87 12.43 2.20
CA VAL A 163 15.97 13.06 1.47
C VAL A 163 17.13 12.07 1.49
N GLN A 164 17.63 11.73 0.31
CA GLN A 164 18.70 10.76 0.13
C GLN A 164 20.03 11.47 -0.13
N SER A 165 21.10 10.88 0.37
CA SER A 165 22.47 11.35 0.19
C SER A 165 23.28 10.21 -0.44
N CYS A 166 23.53 10.31 -1.75
CA CYS A 166 24.23 9.27 -2.51
C CYS A 166 25.59 9.76 -2.94
N ASP A 167 26.61 8.99 -2.66
CA ASP A 167 27.97 9.32 -3.00
C ASP A 167 28.39 8.66 -4.32
N LEU A 168 29.12 9.41 -5.15
CA LEU A 168 29.86 8.94 -6.31
C LEU A 168 31.35 9.12 -5.98
N LYS A 169 32.03 8.04 -5.65
CA LYS A 169 33.41 8.06 -5.20
C LYS A 169 34.36 7.66 -6.33
N PHE A 170 35.18 8.60 -6.79
CA PHE A 170 36.11 8.41 -7.90
C PHE A 170 37.57 8.43 -7.40
N GLY A 171 38.40 7.57 -7.95
CA GLY A 171 39.82 7.54 -7.67
C GLY A 171 40.58 6.76 -8.72
N SER A 172 41.92 6.92 -8.75
CA SER A 172 42.78 6.09 -9.58
C SER A 172 42.85 4.66 -9.01
N TRP A 173 42.77 3.66 -9.88
CA TRP A 173 42.82 2.27 -9.48
C TRP A 173 44.20 1.75 -9.24
N THR A 174 45.17 2.18 -10.09
CA THR A 174 46.56 1.64 -10.08
C THR A 174 47.61 2.58 -9.49
N HIS A 175 47.29 3.89 -9.37
CA HIS A 175 48.23 4.90 -8.92
C HIS A 175 47.86 5.44 -7.55
N ASP A 176 48.85 5.61 -6.69
CA ASP A 176 48.75 6.28 -5.40
C ASP A 176 48.76 7.81 -5.53
N GLY A 177 48.56 8.52 -4.42
CA GLY A 177 48.54 9.98 -4.39
C GLY A 177 49.87 10.67 -4.60
N TRP A 178 50.99 9.95 -4.51
CA TRP A 178 52.33 10.49 -4.87
C TRP A 178 52.56 10.45 -6.38
N LEU A 179 51.84 9.57 -7.10
CA LEU A 179 51.94 9.44 -8.55
C LEU A 179 50.88 10.28 -9.26
N ILE A 180 49.64 10.29 -8.77
CA ILE A 180 48.55 11.10 -9.31
C ILE A 180 47.92 11.95 -8.21
N ASP A 181 47.98 13.28 -8.37
CA ASP A 181 47.27 14.22 -7.54
C ASP A 181 45.92 14.55 -8.19
N LEU A 182 44.86 13.89 -7.68
CA LEU A 182 43.52 14.10 -8.15
C LEU A 182 42.93 15.36 -7.51
N HIS A 183 42.71 16.38 -8.35
CA HIS A 183 42.20 17.68 -7.93
C HIS A 183 40.73 17.84 -8.22
N LEU A 184 39.92 18.15 -7.19
CA LEU A 184 38.49 18.33 -7.30
C LEU A 184 38.15 19.64 -7.99
N LEU A 185 37.32 19.60 -9.05
CA LEU A 185 36.59 20.73 -9.54
C LEU A 185 35.11 20.64 -9.15
N HIS A 186 34.42 21.79 -9.09
CA HIS A 186 32.99 21.81 -8.79
C HIS A 186 32.20 20.99 -9.81
N ALA A 187 31.18 20.28 -9.34
CA ALA A 187 30.26 19.57 -10.22
C ALA A 187 29.48 20.55 -11.12
N ASP A 188 29.35 20.22 -12.40
CA ASP A 188 28.55 20.99 -13.34
C ASP A 188 27.15 20.37 -13.44
N THR A 189 26.14 21.18 -13.10
CA THR A 189 24.72 20.80 -13.18
C THR A 189 23.97 21.67 -14.17
N SER A 190 24.64 22.49 -14.99
CA SER A 190 24.01 23.41 -15.95
C SER A 190 23.19 22.69 -17.02
N GLY A 191 23.58 21.47 -17.38
CA GLY A 191 22.89 20.60 -18.32
C GLY A 191 21.92 19.61 -17.68
N TYR A 192 21.61 19.73 -16.39
CA TYR A 192 20.80 18.76 -15.68
C TYR A 192 19.35 18.72 -16.17
N LEU A 193 18.88 17.52 -16.52
CA LEU A 193 17.48 17.24 -16.88
C LEU A 193 16.71 16.81 -15.62
N PRO A 194 15.62 17.53 -15.26
CA PRO A 194 14.85 17.21 -14.07
C PRO A 194 14.26 15.80 -14.11
N ASN A 195 14.29 15.13 -12.97
CA ASN A 195 13.65 13.83 -12.77
C ASN A 195 12.18 14.03 -12.32
N GLY A 196 11.28 13.13 -12.72
CA GLY A 196 9.87 13.17 -12.33
C GLY A 196 9.59 12.76 -10.89
N GLU A 197 10.49 11.97 -10.28
CA GLU A 197 10.35 11.41 -8.93
C GLU A 197 11.25 12.10 -7.90
N TRP A 198 12.42 12.59 -8.33
CA TRP A 198 13.45 13.15 -7.47
C TRP A 198 13.81 14.58 -7.82
N ASP A 199 13.83 15.44 -6.83
CA ASP A 199 14.39 16.79 -6.93
C ASP A 199 15.86 16.77 -6.53
N LEU A 200 16.75 17.21 -7.41
CA LEU A 200 18.14 17.45 -7.08
C LEU A 200 18.27 18.74 -6.26
N ILE A 201 18.64 18.60 -4.98
CA ILE A 201 18.90 19.76 -4.11
C ILE A 201 20.26 20.37 -4.43
N GLY A 202 21.27 19.51 -4.69
CA GLY A 202 22.61 19.93 -5.00
C GLY A 202 23.59 18.78 -5.10
N VAL A 203 24.78 19.09 -5.59
CA VAL A 203 25.91 18.15 -5.68
C VAL A 203 27.10 18.80 -4.95
N VAL A 204 27.58 18.13 -3.92
CA VAL A 204 28.70 18.61 -3.10
C VAL A 204 29.92 17.74 -3.38
N GLY A 205 31.02 18.34 -3.82
CA GLY A 205 32.28 17.64 -4.04
C GLY A 205 33.19 17.72 -2.82
N LYS A 206 33.88 16.64 -2.51
CA LYS A 206 34.89 16.56 -1.46
C LYS A 206 36.10 15.75 -1.95
N ARG A 207 37.33 16.27 -1.78
CA ARG A 207 38.56 15.55 -1.98
C ARG A 207 38.96 14.93 -0.65
N ASN A 208 39.29 13.63 -0.66
CA ASN A 208 39.77 12.91 0.51
C ASN A 208 41.18 12.34 0.22
N GLU A 209 41.99 12.23 1.26
CA GLU A 209 43.26 11.51 1.26
C GLU A 209 43.14 10.43 2.33
N LEU A 210 43.30 9.19 1.92
CA LEU A 210 43.16 8.02 2.78
C LEU A 210 44.50 7.28 2.85
N PHE A 211 44.90 6.95 4.07
CA PHE A 211 46.04 6.06 4.33
C PHE A 211 45.45 4.71 4.74
N TYR A 212 45.88 3.67 4.07
CA TYR A 212 45.52 2.30 4.42
C TYR A 212 46.60 1.64 5.25
N GLU A 213 46.24 0.73 6.14
CA GLU A 213 47.19 0.02 6.99
C GLU A 213 48.21 -0.81 6.22
N CYS A 214 47.91 -1.18 4.97
CA CYS A 214 48.80 -1.94 4.10
C CYS A 214 49.94 -1.11 3.53
N CYS A 215 49.78 0.21 3.43
CA CYS A 215 50.60 1.03 2.53
C CYS A 215 50.93 2.37 3.17
N GLN A 216 52.14 2.87 2.92
CA GLN A 216 52.59 4.17 3.43
C GLN A 216 52.16 5.32 2.53
N GLU A 217 51.77 5.01 1.30
CA GLU A 217 51.35 5.97 0.28
C GLU A 217 49.90 6.41 0.54
N PRO A 218 49.60 7.71 0.42
CA PRO A 218 48.21 8.20 0.45
C PRO A 218 47.50 7.82 -0.83
N TYR A 219 46.20 7.49 -0.72
CA TYR A 219 45.32 7.34 -1.87
C TYR A 219 44.36 8.51 -1.92
N THR A 220 44.31 9.20 -3.05
CA THR A 220 43.46 10.35 -3.25
C THR A 220 42.17 9.94 -3.94
N ASP A 221 41.03 10.30 -3.34
CA ASP A 221 39.73 10.15 -3.97
C ASP A 221 38.93 11.46 -3.99
N VAL A 222 38.07 11.56 -4.97
CA VAL A 222 37.09 12.63 -5.12
C VAL A 222 35.70 12.04 -4.98
N THR A 223 34.96 12.53 -4.00
CA THR A 223 33.58 12.07 -3.75
C THR A 223 32.62 13.21 -4.06
N TYR A 224 31.66 12.95 -4.96
CA TYR A 224 30.54 13.84 -5.22
C TYR A 224 29.30 13.26 -4.53
N THR A 225 28.77 14.01 -3.58
CA THR A 225 27.55 13.64 -2.85
C THR A 225 26.33 14.31 -3.49
N LEU A 226 25.42 13.52 -4.02
CA LEU A 226 24.17 13.96 -4.58
C LEU A 226 23.10 14.01 -3.47
N LEU A 227 22.50 15.17 -3.26
CA LEU A 227 21.38 15.35 -2.34
C LEU A 227 20.08 15.35 -3.13
N LEU A 228 19.29 14.29 -2.93
CA LEU A 228 18.05 14.02 -3.66
C LEU A 228 16.86 14.05 -2.71
N ARG A 229 15.83 14.83 -3.03
CA ARG A 229 14.56 14.86 -2.28
C ARG A 229 13.46 14.24 -3.11
N ARG A 230 12.72 13.31 -2.51
CA ARG A 230 11.58 12.65 -3.16
C ARG A 230 10.42 13.60 -3.38
N ARG A 231 9.77 13.51 -4.56
CA ARG A 231 8.48 14.13 -4.84
C ARG A 231 7.37 13.25 -4.30
N THR A 232 6.63 13.75 -3.34
CA THR A 232 5.73 12.95 -2.51
C THR A 232 4.35 12.76 -3.09
N LEU A 233 3.94 13.57 -4.08
CA LEU A 233 2.58 13.61 -4.62
C LEU A 233 2.07 12.23 -5.09
N TYR A 234 2.91 11.49 -5.82
CA TYR A 234 2.56 10.14 -6.31
C TYR A 234 2.26 9.18 -5.15
N TYR A 235 3.13 9.14 -4.15
CA TYR A 235 2.98 8.26 -2.99
C TYR A 235 1.83 8.70 -2.08
N ALA A 236 1.59 10.01 -1.95
CA ALA A 236 0.47 10.54 -1.19
C ALA A 236 -0.88 10.11 -1.79
N LEU A 237 -1.04 10.20 -3.12
CA LEU A 237 -2.30 9.86 -3.78
C LEU A 237 -2.51 8.35 -3.92
N ASN A 238 -1.46 7.59 -4.24
CA ASN A 238 -1.61 6.16 -4.55
C ASN A 238 -1.41 5.25 -3.34
N LEU A 239 -0.77 5.72 -2.28
CA LEU A 239 -0.44 4.91 -1.11
C LEU A 239 -1.10 5.42 0.16
N LEU A 240 -0.93 6.70 0.54
CA LEU A 240 -1.50 7.22 1.78
C LEU A 240 -3.03 7.39 1.70
N LEU A 241 -3.55 7.94 0.61
CA LEU A 241 -4.99 8.18 0.47
C LEU A 241 -5.83 6.90 0.53
N PRO A 242 -5.54 5.82 -0.24
CA PRO A 242 -6.29 4.58 -0.14
C PRO A 242 -6.21 3.96 1.27
N CYS A 243 -5.06 4.05 1.91
CA CYS A 243 -4.87 3.51 3.25
C CYS A 243 -5.70 4.27 4.30
N MET A 244 -5.78 5.60 4.20
CA MET A 244 -6.67 6.40 5.05
C MET A 244 -8.14 6.05 4.81
N LEU A 245 -8.56 5.81 3.56
CA LEU A 245 -9.91 5.38 3.24
C LEU A 245 -10.23 4.00 3.83
N ILE A 246 -9.33 3.03 3.71
CA ILE A 246 -9.49 1.69 4.31
C ILE A 246 -9.61 1.81 5.85
N SER A 247 -8.80 2.66 6.47
CA SER A 247 -8.87 2.93 7.91
C SER A 247 -10.21 3.57 8.32
N ALA A 248 -10.75 4.45 7.50
CA ALA A 248 -12.08 5.04 7.71
C ALA A 248 -13.18 3.98 7.56
N LEU A 249 -13.09 3.07 6.57
CA LEU A 249 -14.00 1.96 6.39
C LEU A 249 -14.01 1.01 7.60
N ALA A 250 -12.87 0.81 8.26
CA ALA A 250 -12.79 0.02 9.49
C ALA A 250 -13.70 0.57 10.61
N LEU A 251 -13.86 1.90 10.69
CA LEU A 251 -14.73 2.53 11.68
C LEU A 251 -16.23 2.30 11.37
N LEU A 252 -16.59 2.08 10.10
CA LEU A 252 -17.98 1.80 9.70
C LEU A 252 -18.48 0.47 10.27
N VAL A 253 -17.61 -0.46 10.65
CA VAL A 253 -17.99 -1.71 11.32
C VAL A 253 -18.82 -1.45 12.58
N PHE A 254 -18.51 -0.40 13.34
CA PHE A 254 -19.24 -0.02 14.54
C PHE A 254 -20.57 0.73 14.27
N LEU A 255 -20.73 1.28 13.05
CA LEU A 255 -21.99 1.91 12.64
C LEU A 255 -22.99 0.90 12.10
N LEU A 256 -22.52 -0.25 11.62
CA LEU A 256 -23.38 -1.29 11.08
C LEU A 256 -24.23 -1.92 12.20
N PRO A 257 -25.55 -2.13 12.02
CA PRO A 257 -26.37 -2.80 13.03
C PRO A 257 -25.96 -4.27 13.18
N ALA A 258 -25.97 -4.80 14.40
CA ALA A 258 -25.62 -6.19 14.67
C ALA A 258 -26.52 -7.20 13.94
N GLU A 259 -27.77 -6.81 13.70
CA GLU A 259 -28.79 -7.63 13.01
C GLU A 259 -28.47 -7.89 11.53
N SER A 260 -27.57 -7.09 10.91
CA SER A 260 -27.16 -7.28 9.51
C SER A 260 -26.36 -8.56 9.26
N GLY A 261 -25.73 -9.13 10.29
CA GLY A 261 -24.84 -10.30 10.16
C GLY A 261 -23.48 -10.03 9.47
N GLU A 262 -23.28 -8.84 8.86
CA GLU A 262 -22.14 -8.53 8.00
C GLU A 262 -20.96 -7.81 8.72
N LYS A 263 -21.08 -7.56 10.02
CA LYS A 263 -20.05 -6.85 10.79
C LYS A 263 -18.67 -7.53 10.75
N ILE A 264 -18.63 -8.84 10.95
CA ILE A 264 -17.39 -9.62 10.97
C ILE A 264 -16.81 -9.68 9.56
N SER A 265 -17.65 -9.93 8.56
CA SER A 265 -17.26 -9.97 7.15
C SER A 265 -16.58 -8.67 6.73
N LEU A 266 -17.17 -7.52 7.03
CA LEU A 266 -16.60 -6.21 6.76
C LEU A 266 -15.25 -6.01 7.51
N GLY A 267 -15.19 -6.37 8.78
CA GLY A 267 -13.96 -6.24 9.58
C GLY A 267 -12.79 -7.06 9.01
N ILE A 268 -13.06 -8.31 8.63
CA ILE A 268 -12.04 -9.21 8.05
C ILE A 268 -11.62 -8.74 6.65
N THR A 269 -12.54 -8.28 5.81
CA THR A 269 -12.19 -7.78 4.46
C THR A 269 -11.32 -6.53 4.53
N VAL A 270 -11.60 -5.61 5.46
CA VAL A 270 -10.74 -4.44 5.71
C VAL A 270 -9.36 -4.85 6.20
N LEU A 271 -9.28 -5.80 7.14
CA LEU A 271 -8.02 -6.33 7.64
C LEU A 271 -7.20 -6.97 6.50
N LEU A 272 -7.84 -7.78 5.65
CA LEU A 272 -7.20 -8.41 4.49
C LEU A 272 -6.69 -7.35 3.50
N SER A 273 -7.51 -6.35 3.19
CA SER A 273 -7.10 -5.26 2.29
C SER A 273 -5.87 -4.52 2.81
N LEU A 274 -5.83 -4.24 4.12
CA LEU A 274 -4.70 -3.58 4.76
C LEU A 274 -3.42 -4.44 4.71
N THR A 275 -3.52 -5.76 4.92
CA THR A 275 -2.37 -6.67 4.81
C THR A 275 -1.82 -6.75 3.40
N VAL A 276 -2.69 -6.75 2.36
CA VAL A 276 -2.25 -6.70 0.96
C VAL A 276 -1.51 -5.40 0.65
N PHE A 277 -2.02 -4.25 1.12
CA PHE A 277 -1.31 -2.98 0.98
C PHE A 277 0.06 -2.99 1.67
N MET A 278 0.15 -3.56 2.86
CA MET A 278 1.42 -3.69 3.58
C MET A 278 2.44 -4.53 2.79
N LEU A 279 2.00 -5.60 2.12
CA LEU A 279 2.86 -6.42 1.26
C LEU A 279 3.37 -5.62 0.05
N LEU A 280 2.50 -4.85 -0.62
CA LEU A 280 2.90 -3.99 -1.74
C LEU A 280 3.97 -2.97 -1.34
N VAL A 281 3.84 -2.37 -0.15
CA VAL A 281 4.84 -1.43 0.37
C VAL A 281 6.14 -2.14 0.72
N ALA A 282 6.08 -3.36 1.27
CA ALA A 282 7.27 -4.16 1.57
C ALA A 282 8.07 -4.55 0.31
N GLU A 283 7.42 -4.64 -0.85
CA GLU A 283 8.10 -4.93 -2.12
C GLU A 283 8.92 -3.74 -2.66
N ILE A 284 8.54 -2.51 -2.34
CA ILE A 284 9.20 -1.28 -2.83
C ILE A 284 10.44 -0.97 -1.98
N MET A 285 10.44 -1.35 -0.70
CA MET A 285 11.49 -0.95 0.24
C MET A 285 12.57 -2.03 0.41
N PRO A 286 13.85 -1.61 0.70
CA PRO A 286 14.91 -2.55 1.00
C PRO A 286 14.62 -3.31 2.30
N ALA A 287 14.97 -4.59 2.35
CA ALA A 287 14.83 -5.44 3.54
C ALA A 287 15.94 -5.14 4.58
N THR A 288 16.10 -3.87 4.97
CA THR A 288 17.09 -3.45 5.95
C THR A 288 16.48 -3.34 7.35
N SER A 289 17.26 -3.67 8.38
CA SER A 289 16.86 -3.56 9.78
C SER A 289 17.43 -2.31 10.48
N ASP A 290 18.04 -1.40 9.74
CA ASP A 290 18.69 -0.20 10.30
C ASP A 290 17.67 0.80 10.88
N SER A 291 16.50 0.90 10.25
CA SER A 291 15.42 1.78 10.70
C SER A 291 14.06 1.26 10.26
N VAL A 292 13.03 1.55 11.07
CA VAL A 292 11.65 1.24 10.71
C VAL A 292 11.10 2.41 9.88
N PRO A 293 10.66 2.17 8.63
CA PRO A 293 10.08 3.22 7.79
C PRO A 293 8.83 3.83 8.43
N LEU A 294 8.63 5.14 8.24
CA LEU A 294 7.45 5.86 8.75
C LEU A 294 6.15 5.23 8.27
N ILE A 295 6.09 4.89 6.99
CA ILE A 295 4.95 4.23 6.38
C ILE A 295 4.70 2.83 7.00
N GLY A 296 5.77 2.09 7.31
CA GLY A 296 5.69 0.79 7.98
C GLY A 296 5.10 0.90 9.40
N GLN A 297 5.49 1.94 10.15
CA GLN A 297 4.91 2.23 11.47
C GLN A 297 3.42 2.57 11.36
N TYR A 298 3.04 3.34 10.33
CA TYR A 298 1.64 3.66 10.06
C TYR A 298 0.81 2.40 9.78
N PHE A 299 1.28 1.53 8.89
CA PHE A 299 0.58 0.27 8.57
C PHE A 299 0.50 -0.66 9.77
N ALA A 300 1.60 -0.84 10.52
CA ALA A 300 1.62 -1.69 11.69
C ALA A 300 0.66 -1.20 12.77
N SER A 301 0.64 0.10 13.07
CA SER A 301 -0.28 0.69 14.04
C SER A 301 -1.74 0.55 13.60
N THR A 302 -2.04 0.83 12.33
CA THR A 302 -3.39 0.71 11.78
C THR A 302 -3.86 -0.75 11.78
N LEU A 303 -2.99 -1.70 11.40
CA LEU A 303 -3.27 -3.13 11.43
C LEU A 303 -3.63 -3.61 12.84
N MET A 304 -2.87 -3.18 13.85
CA MET A 304 -3.17 -3.50 15.25
C MET A 304 -4.51 -2.92 15.71
N ILE A 305 -4.80 -1.67 15.35
CA ILE A 305 -6.07 -1.01 15.68
C ILE A 305 -7.24 -1.75 15.04
N VAL A 306 -7.16 -2.06 13.74
CA VAL A 306 -8.20 -2.79 12.99
C VAL A 306 -8.35 -4.22 13.52
N GLY A 307 -7.24 -4.93 13.76
CA GLY A 307 -7.28 -6.27 14.34
C GLY A 307 -7.98 -6.29 15.71
N PHE A 308 -7.64 -5.33 16.57
CA PHE A 308 -8.31 -5.19 17.86
C PHE A 308 -9.79 -4.81 17.73
N SER A 309 -10.15 -3.97 16.75
CA SER A 309 -11.54 -3.62 16.46
C SER A 309 -12.39 -4.83 16.06
N VAL A 310 -11.82 -5.78 15.31
CA VAL A 310 -12.49 -7.05 14.95
C VAL A 310 -12.75 -7.90 16.18
N VAL A 311 -11.77 -8.03 17.09
CA VAL A 311 -11.96 -8.75 18.35
C VAL A 311 -13.08 -8.15 19.19
N VAL A 312 -13.08 -6.82 19.32
CA VAL A 312 -14.14 -6.11 20.07
C VAL A 312 -15.50 -6.30 19.39
N THR A 313 -15.56 -6.30 18.05
CA THR A 313 -16.82 -6.56 17.30
C THR A 313 -17.39 -7.95 17.61
N VAL A 314 -16.54 -8.98 17.73
CA VAL A 314 -16.98 -10.33 18.14
C VAL A 314 -17.58 -10.31 19.54
N LEU A 315 -16.95 -9.60 20.49
CA LEU A 315 -17.49 -9.45 21.85
C LEU A 315 -18.84 -8.73 21.86
N VAL A 316 -18.99 -7.69 21.04
CA VAL A 316 -20.27 -6.97 20.91
C VAL A 316 -21.36 -7.88 20.35
N LEU A 317 -21.05 -8.68 19.34
CA LEU A 317 -22.00 -9.65 18.77
C LEU A 317 -22.39 -10.73 19.78
N GLN A 318 -21.44 -11.20 20.56
CA GLN A 318 -21.72 -12.15 21.65
C GLN A 318 -22.66 -11.54 22.70
N CYS A 319 -22.45 -10.28 23.08
CA CYS A 319 -23.39 -9.57 23.95
C CYS A 319 -24.76 -9.37 23.31
N HIS A 320 -24.83 -9.10 22.00
CA HIS A 320 -26.09 -8.89 21.28
C HIS A 320 -26.94 -10.16 21.18
N HIS A 321 -26.31 -11.32 20.93
CA HIS A 321 -26.97 -12.62 20.76
C HIS A 321 -26.97 -13.45 22.04
N HIS A 322 -26.81 -12.79 23.19
CA HIS A 322 -26.87 -13.51 24.48
C HIS A 322 -28.25 -14.11 24.72
N ASP A 323 -28.32 -15.42 24.99
CA ASP A 323 -29.56 -16.15 25.19
C ASP A 323 -30.31 -15.63 26.41
N PRO A 324 -31.64 -15.36 26.30
CA PRO A 324 -32.46 -14.85 27.38
C PRO A 324 -32.63 -15.83 28.56
N ASP A 325 -32.37 -17.12 28.34
CA ASP A 325 -32.43 -18.17 29.38
C ASP A 325 -31.16 -18.27 30.22
N GLY A 326 -30.13 -17.42 29.86
CA GLY A 326 -28.86 -17.34 30.54
C GLY A 326 -28.86 -16.48 31.81
N THR A 327 -27.69 -16.18 32.27
CA THR A 327 -27.47 -15.41 33.50
C THR A 327 -27.92 -13.96 33.39
N ASN A 328 -28.50 -13.40 34.44
CA ASN A 328 -28.82 -11.98 34.56
C ASN A 328 -27.55 -11.13 34.34
N MET A 329 -27.71 -9.99 33.68
CA MET A 329 -26.62 -9.04 33.51
C MET A 329 -26.01 -8.65 34.86
N PRO A 330 -24.67 -8.76 35.07
CA PRO A 330 -24.04 -8.33 36.30
C PRO A 330 -24.35 -6.87 36.61
N THR A 331 -24.66 -6.57 37.89
CA THR A 331 -25.08 -5.22 38.31
C THR A 331 -24.05 -4.13 37.96
N TRP A 332 -22.76 -4.43 38.03
CA TRP A 332 -21.71 -3.48 37.68
C TRP A 332 -21.69 -3.17 36.18
N VAL A 333 -21.91 -4.16 35.29
CA VAL A 333 -22.01 -3.97 33.83
C VAL A 333 -23.21 -3.10 33.51
N ARG A 334 -24.36 -3.37 34.12
CA ARG A 334 -25.59 -2.60 33.96
C ARG A 334 -25.40 -1.13 34.34
N VAL A 335 -24.81 -0.86 35.50
CA VAL A 335 -24.55 0.50 35.97
C VAL A 335 -23.57 1.22 35.00
N LEU A 336 -22.47 0.55 34.63
CA LEU A 336 -21.44 1.13 33.78
C LEU A 336 -21.96 1.43 32.38
N LEU A 337 -22.52 0.41 31.68
CA LEU A 337 -22.91 0.54 30.26
C LEU A 337 -24.25 1.25 30.10
N VAL A 338 -25.30 0.82 30.83
CA VAL A 338 -26.67 1.29 30.60
C VAL A 338 -26.92 2.65 31.24
N HIS A 339 -26.25 2.98 32.35
CA HIS A 339 -26.45 4.29 32.99
C HIS A 339 -25.34 5.29 32.64
N TRP A 340 -24.07 5.00 32.95
CA TRP A 340 -22.97 5.95 32.78
C TRP A 340 -22.61 6.19 31.32
N CYS A 341 -22.32 5.12 30.56
CA CYS A 341 -21.92 5.24 29.16
C CYS A 341 -23.08 5.71 28.27
N ALA A 342 -24.28 5.21 28.49
CA ALA A 342 -25.46 5.64 27.75
C ALA A 342 -25.78 7.14 28.00
N TRP A 343 -25.64 7.62 29.26
CA TRP A 343 -25.79 9.05 29.58
C TRP A 343 -24.71 9.89 28.87
N LEU A 344 -23.44 9.47 28.91
CA LEU A 344 -22.35 10.15 28.22
C LEU A 344 -22.59 10.24 26.70
N LEU A 345 -23.09 9.17 26.10
CA LEU A 345 -23.40 9.08 24.66
C LEU A 345 -24.77 9.67 24.29
N ARG A 346 -25.53 10.22 25.27
CA ARG A 346 -26.89 10.74 25.10
C ARG A 346 -27.88 9.75 24.47
N MET A 347 -27.67 8.46 24.72
CA MET A 347 -28.60 7.40 24.26
C MET A 347 -29.74 7.23 25.25
N LYS A 348 -30.99 7.22 24.72
CA LYS A 348 -32.17 6.93 25.53
C LYS A 348 -32.49 5.45 25.38
N GLN A 349 -32.75 4.79 26.52
CA GLN A 349 -33.32 3.45 26.50
C GLN A 349 -34.68 3.52 25.79
N PRO A 350 -35.01 2.59 24.88
CA PRO A 350 -36.35 2.50 24.33
C PRO A 350 -37.31 2.13 25.49
N VAL A 351 -38.03 3.11 25.99
CA VAL A 351 -39.13 2.91 26.96
C VAL A 351 -40.21 2.17 26.18
N ARG A 352 -40.29 0.87 26.33
CA ARG A 352 -41.54 0.17 26.02
C ARG A 352 -42.52 0.68 27.06
N ASP A 353 -43.51 1.47 26.63
CA ASP A 353 -44.64 1.85 27.42
C ASP A 353 -45.21 0.57 28.04
N ALA A 354 -44.88 0.36 29.32
CA ALA A 354 -45.64 -0.50 30.15
C ALA A 354 -47.02 0.15 30.14
N ARG A 355 -47.99 -0.40 29.36
CA ARG A 355 -49.39 -0.12 29.57
C ARG A 355 -49.58 -0.26 31.06
N SER A 356 -49.65 0.88 31.68
CA SER A 356 -50.10 1.04 33.05
C SER A 356 -51.51 0.45 33.13
N GLY A 357 -51.58 -0.81 33.52
CA GLY A 357 -52.83 -1.36 34.04
C GLY A 357 -53.15 -0.61 35.33
N GLY A 358 -53.77 0.56 35.21
CA GLY A 358 -54.45 1.18 36.30
C GLY A 358 -55.64 0.29 36.69
N PRO A 359 -55.88 0.02 37.98
CA PRO A 359 -57.08 -0.67 38.43
C PRO A 359 -58.23 0.31 38.30
N HIS A 360 -59.34 -0.09 37.66
CA HIS A 360 -60.62 0.58 37.45
C HIS A 360 -60.84 1.21 36.05
N GLY A 361 -61.29 0.35 35.18
CA GLY A 361 -62.03 0.72 33.99
C GLY A 361 -62.87 -0.50 33.61
N SER A 362 -64.18 -0.45 33.88
CA SER A 362 -65.19 -1.45 33.51
C SER A 362 -65.04 -1.93 32.08
N PRO A 363 -65.26 -3.22 31.79
CA PRO A 363 -65.17 -3.73 30.42
C PRO A 363 -66.39 -3.16 29.62
N ALA A 364 -66.08 -2.43 28.56
CA ALA A 364 -67.08 -2.06 27.57
C ALA A 364 -67.63 -3.33 26.89
N PRO A 365 -68.96 -3.39 26.65
CA PRO A 365 -69.62 -4.58 26.11
C PRO A 365 -69.13 -4.85 24.66
N TRP A 366 -68.77 -6.07 24.42
CA TRP A 366 -68.50 -6.63 23.12
C TRP A 366 -69.64 -6.43 22.16
N LYS A 367 -69.47 -5.71 21.05
CA LYS A 367 -70.38 -5.69 19.91
C LYS A 367 -69.76 -6.62 18.82
N PRO A 368 -70.59 -7.62 18.36
CA PRO A 368 -70.14 -8.45 17.24
C PRO A 368 -70.22 -7.64 15.93
N PRO A 369 -69.33 -7.87 14.95
CA PRO A 369 -69.43 -7.23 13.65
C PRO A 369 -70.65 -7.79 12.89
N CYS A 370 -71.62 -6.91 12.56
CA CYS A 370 -72.76 -7.22 11.68
C CYS A 370 -72.25 -7.37 10.25
N LEU A 371 -72.53 -8.53 9.65
CA LEU A 371 -72.60 -8.68 8.20
C LEU A 371 -73.64 -7.71 7.66
N SER A 372 -73.31 -6.88 6.69
CA SER A 372 -74.27 -6.23 5.83
C SER A 372 -73.98 -6.53 4.38
N GLU A 373 -75.01 -7.15 3.79
CA GLU A 373 -75.16 -7.50 2.38
C GLU A 373 -75.11 -6.27 1.46
N HIS A 374 -74.61 -6.52 0.25
CA HIS A 374 -74.86 -5.67 -0.91
C HIS A 374 -76.32 -5.68 -1.31
N PRO A 375 -76.85 -4.63 -1.99
CA PRO A 375 -76.71 -4.57 -3.44
C PRO A 375 -76.75 -3.17 -4.10
N GLY A 376 -76.15 -3.07 -5.26
CA GLY A 376 -76.76 -2.61 -6.51
C GLY A 376 -76.61 -1.17 -6.94
N THR A 377 -76.00 -1.04 -8.13
CA THR A 377 -76.32 -0.16 -9.26
C THR A 377 -76.02 1.34 -9.21
N GLY A 378 -75.30 1.77 -10.24
CA GLY A 378 -75.49 3.13 -10.79
C GLY A 378 -74.23 3.78 -11.31
N ALA A 379 -74.09 3.71 -12.62
CA ALA A 379 -73.22 4.47 -13.53
C ALA A 379 -72.96 5.94 -13.13
N ASP A 380 -71.78 6.47 -13.38
CA ASP A 380 -71.47 7.33 -14.53
C ASP A 380 -70.08 7.95 -14.46
N ARG A 381 -69.42 7.94 -15.60
CA ARG A 381 -68.46 8.85 -16.27
C ARG A 381 -67.51 9.73 -15.47
N GLY A 382 -66.22 9.60 -15.88
CA GLY A 382 -65.46 10.78 -16.21
C GLY A 382 -63.95 10.73 -16.02
N GLN A 383 -63.19 10.52 -17.12
CA GLN A 383 -61.88 11.08 -17.44
C GLN A 383 -60.74 10.90 -16.40
N GLY A 384 -59.70 10.08 -16.55
CA GLY A 384 -58.72 10.11 -17.61
C GLY A 384 -57.57 11.04 -17.27
N VAL A 385 -56.48 10.50 -16.66
CA VAL A 385 -55.11 10.90 -16.96
C VAL A 385 -54.20 9.73 -16.63
N SER A 386 -53.71 9.09 -17.67
CA SER A 386 -52.66 8.11 -17.63
C SER A 386 -51.31 8.81 -17.54
N ALA A 387 -50.53 8.54 -16.52
CA ALA A 387 -49.08 8.81 -16.52
C ALA A 387 -48.36 7.49 -16.63
N GLN A 388 -47.92 7.20 -17.84
CA GLN A 388 -47.02 6.12 -18.19
C GLN A 388 -45.61 6.48 -17.68
N PHE A 389 -45.09 5.76 -16.67
CA PHE A 389 -43.67 5.75 -16.40
C PHE A 389 -43.04 4.57 -17.16
N HIS A 390 -42.34 4.93 -18.22
CA HIS A 390 -41.43 4.05 -18.95
C HIS A 390 -40.24 3.73 -18.05
N GLY A 391 -40.17 2.51 -17.57
CA GLY A 391 -38.94 1.91 -17.04
C GLY A 391 -38.01 1.54 -18.21
N ARG A 392 -36.90 2.23 -18.32
CA ARG A 392 -35.80 1.86 -19.22
C ARG A 392 -34.76 1.14 -18.40
N SER A 393 -34.75 -0.17 -18.51
CA SER A 393 -33.68 -1.03 -18.12
C SER A 393 -32.44 -0.70 -18.98
N VAL A 394 -31.37 -0.32 -18.32
CA VAL A 394 -30.03 -0.33 -18.92
C VAL A 394 -29.25 -1.43 -18.21
N GLU A 395 -29.31 -2.61 -18.79
CA GLU A 395 -28.29 -3.64 -18.62
C GLU A 395 -27.15 -3.27 -19.58
N GLU A 396 -25.95 -3.11 -19.04
CA GLU A 396 -24.71 -3.34 -19.78
C GLU A 396 -23.56 -3.74 -18.84
N PRO A 397 -22.56 -4.48 -19.35
CA PRO A 397 -22.01 -5.66 -18.70
C PRO A 397 -20.64 -5.35 -18.09
N MET A 398 -20.47 -5.65 -16.80
CA MET A 398 -19.18 -5.65 -16.12
C MET A 398 -18.70 -7.10 -15.89
N HIS A 399 -18.43 -7.80 -16.99
CA HIS A 399 -18.00 -9.21 -16.91
C HIS A 399 -16.73 -9.54 -17.72
N GLU A 400 -15.92 -8.54 -18.13
CA GLU A 400 -14.78 -8.83 -19.02
C GLU A 400 -13.40 -8.38 -18.51
N TYR A 401 -13.28 -7.96 -17.24
CA TYR A 401 -11.97 -7.57 -16.68
C TYR A 401 -11.37 -8.53 -15.65
N PHE A 402 -12.03 -9.66 -15.35
CA PHE A 402 -11.54 -10.61 -14.34
C PHE A 402 -10.83 -11.85 -14.89
N HIS A 403 -10.70 -12.00 -16.20
CA HIS A 403 -10.11 -13.23 -16.81
C HIS A 403 -8.67 -13.09 -17.33
N LEU A 404 -7.99 -11.97 -17.16
CA LEU A 404 -6.62 -11.77 -17.68
C LEU A 404 -5.52 -11.76 -16.62
N GLN A 405 -5.82 -12.01 -15.35
CA GLN A 405 -4.80 -12.04 -14.28
C GLN A 405 -4.65 -13.37 -13.56
N GLN A 406 -5.25 -14.45 -14.04
CA GLN A 406 -5.12 -15.80 -13.47
C GLN A 406 -4.23 -16.77 -14.27
N GLY A 407 -3.49 -16.28 -15.25
CA GLY A 407 -2.64 -17.07 -16.15
C GLY A 407 -1.14 -17.12 -15.88
N ALA A 408 -0.63 -16.51 -14.80
CA ALA A 408 0.81 -16.32 -14.62
C ALA A 408 1.46 -16.98 -13.38
N TYR A 409 0.73 -17.76 -12.58
CA TYR A 409 1.34 -18.42 -11.39
C TYR A 409 1.02 -19.91 -11.31
N LEU A 410 1.33 -20.66 -12.38
CA LEU A 410 1.31 -22.12 -12.34
C LEU A 410 2.49 -22.70 -13.14
N HIS A 411 3.71 -22.42 -12.68
CA HIS A 411 4.90 -23.22 -13.01
C HIS A 411 5.99 -22.94 -11.97
N GLN A 412 5.89 -23.62 -10.82
CA GLN A 412 7.06 -24.11 -10.07
C GLN A 412 6.56 -24.80 -8.79
N GLY A 413 6.69 -26.10 -8.72
CA GLY A 413 6.47 -26.84 -7.49
C GLY A 413 5.88 -28.22 -7.66
N ALA A 414 6.40 -29.00 -8.61
CA ALA A 414 6.24 -30.45 -8.59
C ALA A 414 7.56 -31.05 -8.11
N TYR A 415 7.54 -31.65 -6.90
CA TYR A 415 8.27 -32.87 -6.58
C TYR A 415 7.98 -33.34 -5.15
N LEU A 416 7.61 -34.65 -5.05
CA LEU A 416 7.61 -35.55 -3.88
C LEU A 416 6.40 -35.41 -2.90
N HIS A 417 5.51 -36.37 -2.74
CA HIS A 417 5.72 -37.80 -2.47
C HIS A 417 4.44 -38.60 -2.69
N GLN A 418 4.63 -39.76 -3.21
CA GLN A 418 3.76 -40.92 -3.37
C GLN A 418 3.45 -41.57 -2.00
N GLY A 419 2.24 -42.07 -1.84
CA GLY A 419 2.00 -43.04 -0.77
C GLY A 419 0.53 -43.29 -0.41
N SER A 420 -0.06 -44.30 -1.05
CA SER A 420 -1.02 -45.30 -0.55
C SER A 420 -2.39 -44.85 0.00
N GLN A 421 -3.41 -45.06 -0.80
CA GLN A 421 -4.41 -46.17 -0.78
C GLN A 421 -5.27 -46.35 0.48
N LEU A 422 -6.56 -46.36 0.18
CA LEU A 422 -7.61 -47.30 0.60
C LEU A 422 -8.55 -46.94 1.75
N HIS A 423 -9.77 -46.96 1.37
CA HIS A 423 -11.00 -47.51 1.95
C HIS A 423 -12.08 -46.57 2.48
N GLN A 424 -13.17 -46.62 1.73
CA GLN A 424 -14.56 -46.91 2.16
C GLN A 424 -15.20 -45.98 3.21
N GLY A 425 -16.15 -45.16 2.80
CA GLY A 425 -17.55 -45.49 2.87
C GLY A 425 -18.09 -45.64 4.28
N ALA A 426 -18.65 -44.55 4.84
CA ALA A 426 -19.74 -44.69 5.81
C ALA A 426 -20.53 -43.38 5.85
N GLN A 427 -21.75 -43.45 5.38
CA GLN A 427 -22.83 -42.52 5.69
C GLN A 427 -23.01 -42.45 7.21
N ALA A 428 -22.83 -41.29 7.79
CA ALA A 428 -23.29 -41.04 9.14
C ALA A 428 -24.54 -40.15 9.05
N CYS A 429 -25.67 -40.81 9.23
CA CYS A 429 -26.96 -40.18 9.51
C CYS A 429 -26.89 -39.39 10.81
N ASN A 430 -27.39 -38.18 10.78
CA ASN A 430 -27.62 -37.32 11.93
C ASN A 430 -28.70 -37.93 12.84
N PRO A 431 -28.47 -38.14 14.16
CA PRO A 431 -29.48 -38.59 15.09
C PRO A 431 -30.05 -37.44 15.92
N VAL A 432 -30.87 -36.58 15.33
CA VAL A 432 -31.62 -35.54 16.09
C VAL A 432 -33.11 -35.49 15.72
N ALA A 433 -33.61 -36.44 14.93
CA ALA A 433 -35.01 -36.43 14.53
C ALA A 433 -35.83 -37.65 15.05
N GLN A 434 -35.45 -38.26 16.15
CA GLN A 434 -36.14 -39.46 16.64
C GLN A 434 -36.38 -39.50 18.17
N GLN A 435 -36.77 -38.38 18.72
CA GLN A 435 -37.19 -38.35 20.16
C GLN A 435 -38.48 -37.54 20.43
N GLN A 436 -39.43 -37.58 19.50
CA GLN A 436 -40.73 -36.97 19.72
C GLN A 436 -41.91 -37.80 19.18
N GLN A 437 -41.81 -39.13 19.22
CA GLN A 437 -42.93 -40.01 18.81
C GLN A 437 -43.23 -41.16 19.76
N HIS A 438 -43.00 -40.98 21.07
CA HIS A 438 -43.44 -41.95 22.07
C HIS A 438 -43.94 -41.25 23.33
N LEU A 439 -45.10 -40.62 23.27
CA LEU A 439 -45.86 -40.23 24.46
C LEU A 439 -47.32 -39.91 24.09
N PHE A 440 -47.95 -40.86 23.39
CA PHE A 440 -49.42 -40.97 23.37
C PHE A 440 -49.71 -42.46 23.49
N GLN A 441 -49.67 -42.98 24.70
CA GLN A 441 -50.37 -44.18 25.05
C GLN A 441 -51.11 -43.94 26.33
N GLU A 442 -52.37 -44.12 26.19
CA GLU A 442 -53.38 -44.21 27.23
C GLU A 442 -52.87 -44.71 28.56
N ASP A 443 -53.18 -44.00 29.61
CA ASP A 443 -53.93 -44.51 30.74
C ASP A 443 -53.94 -43.49 31.88
N SER A 444 -55.14 -43.38 32.42
CA SER A 444 -55.42 -43.18 33.83
C SER A 444 -55.68 -41.79 34.37
N CYS A 445 -56.91 -41.60 34.58
CA CYS A 445 -57.52 -41.18 35.84
C CYS A 445 -56.77 -40.17 36.71
N CYS A 446 -57.40 -39.08 36.88
CA CYS A 446 -57.13 -38.06 37.88
C CYS A 446 -57.03 -38.67 39.29
N PRO A 447 -55.97 -38.48 40.05
CA PRO A 447 -55.93 -38.79 41.48
C PRO A 447 -56.53 -37.61 42.26
N GLY A 448 -57.79 -37.77 42.71
CA GLY A 448 -58.38 -36.77 43.59
C GLY A 448 -59.91 -36.77 43.74
N CYS A 449 -60.58 -37.83 43.29
CA CYS A 449 -62.01 -37.95 43.61
C CYS A 449 -62.19 -38.85 44.82
N PRO A 450 -62.74 -38.37 45.95
CA PRO A 450 -63.06 -39.27 47.04
C PRO A 450 -64.29 -40.12 46.71
N ASN A 451 -64.16 -41.45 46.88
CA ASN A 451 -65.24 -42.40 46.85
C ASN A 451 -66.31 -42.05 47.94
N ILE A 452 -67.54 -41.70 47.52
CA ILE A 452 -68.65 -41.76 48.39
C ILE A 452 -69.55 -42.90 47.90
N ALA A 453 -69.47 -44.00 48.55
CA ALA A 453 -70.42 -45.09 48.48
C ALA A 453 -71.37 -44.96 49.68
N GLY A 454 -72.62 -44.85 49.45
CA GLY A 454 -73.72 -45.36 50.29
C GLY A 454 -74.21 -44.46 51.36
N ALA A 455 -75.42 -43.91 51.16
CA ALA A 455 -76.55 -44.16 52.06
C ALA A 455 -77.81 -43.48 51.52
N ALA A 456 -78.85 -44.23 51.44
CA ALA A 456 -80.20 -43.88 51.02
C ALA A 456 -80.95 -43.02 52.08
N GLY A 457 -81.88 -42.16 51.55
CA GLY A 457 -83.07 -41.79 52.30
C GLY A 457 -83.20 -40.32 52.68
N GLY A 458 -84.21 -39.64 52.14
CA GLY A 458 -84.75 -38.42 52.74
C GLY A 458 -85.23 -37.37 51.76
N GLU A 459 -86.55 -37.29 51.53
CA GLU A 459 -87.34 -36.31 50.75
C GLU A 459 -87.10 -34.87 51.22
N GLY A 460 -87.14 -33.92 50.34
CA GLY A 460 -87.29 -32.52 50.69
C GLY A 460 -86.89 -31.54 49.60
N GLY A 461 -87.85 -30.95 48.91
CA GLY A 461 -87.78 -30.06 47.76
C GLY A 461 -86.89 -28.81 47.90
N GLY A 462 -86.31 -28.46 46.83
CA GLY A 462 -85.55 -27.22 46.65
C GLY A 462 -84.83 -27.22 45.30
N ALA A 463 -85.35 -26.53 44.32
CA ALA A 463 -84.81 -26.41 42.99
C ALA A 463 -83.47 -25.67 43.03
N ALA A 464 -82.34 -26.38 43.23
CA ALA A 464 -81.04 -25.91 42.97
C ALA A 464 -80.59 -26.53 41.65
N ARG A 465 -80.21 -25.68 40.73
CA ARG A 465 -79.65 -25.98 39.38
C ARG A 465 -78.42 -26.86 39.57
N GLN A 466 -78.58 -28.11 39.31
CA GLN A 466 -77.55 -29.10 39.38
C GLN A 466 -76.63 -28.89 38.18
N GLU A 467 -75.53 -28.14 38.37
CA GLU A 467 -74.41 -28.10 37.41
C GLU A 467 -73.76 -29.51 37.42
N SER A 468 -73.74 -30.13 36.26
CA SER A 468 -73.20 -31.48 36.07
C SER A 468 -71.68 -31.53 36.46
N PRO A 469 -71.22 -32.57 37.17
CA PRO A 469 -69.84 -32.70 37.58
C PRO A 469 -68.80 -32.72 36.40
N LEU A 470 -69.25 -33.01 35.20
CA LEU A 470 -68.47 -32.96 33.97
C LEU A 470 -68.13 -31.52 33.56
N GLN A 471 -69.02 -30.53 33.75
CA GLN A 471 -68.67 -29.13 33.41
C GLN A 471 -67.64 -28.50 34.37
N SER A 472 -67.58 -28.92 35.61
CA SER A 472 -66.61 -28.42 36.57
C SER A 472 -65.18 -28.99 36.27
N CYS A 473 -65.08 -30.21 35.74
CA CYS A 473 -63.81 -30.85 35.38
C CYS A 473 -63.21 -30.23 34.09
N GLU A 474 -64.06 -29.95 33.10
CA GLU A 474 -63.64 -29.24 31.85
C GLU A 474 -63.21 -27.79 32.17
N LEU A 475 -63.92 -27.09 33.04
CA LEU A 475 -63.56 -25.75 33.43
C LEU A 475 -62.25 -25.70 34.24
N ALA A 476 -61.96 -26.70 35.07
CA ALA A 476 -60.70 -26.84 35.79
C ALA A 476 -59.53 -27.12 34.82
N GLY A 477 -59.75 -27.97 33.80
CA GLY A 477 -58.77 -28.21 32.71
C GLY A 477 -58.43 -26.94 31.91
N LEU A 478 -59.47 -26.21 31.47
CA LEU A 478 -59.29 -24.95 30.76
C LEU A 478 -58.56 -23.89 31.62
N LEU A 479 -58.87 -23.81 32.92
CA LEU A 479 -58.16 -22.92 33.84
C LEU A 479 -56.66 -23.28 33.99
N ALA A 480 -56.33 -24.57 34.04
CA ALA A 480 -54.94 -25.03 34.10
C ALA A 480 -54.19 -24.70 32.83
N GLU A 481 -54.78 -24.87 31.65
CA GLU A 481 -54.17 -24.48 30.35
C GLU A 481 -53.97 -22.96 30.24
N VAL A 482 -54.97 -22.18 30.65
CA VAL A 482 -54.87 -20.70 30.65
C VAL A 482 -53.78 -20.25 31.63
N HIS A 483 -53.65 -20.90 32.77
CA HIS A 483 -52.58 -20.60 33.75
C HIS A 483 -51.20 -20.94 33.18
N TYR A 484 -51.06 -22.10 32.57
CA TYR A 484 -49.84 -22.50 31.86
C TYR A 484 -49.45 -21.54 30.76
N LEU A 485 -50.41 -21.13 29.90
CA LEU A 485 -50.17 -20.14 28.84
C LEU A 485 -49.77 -18.78 29.44
N ALA A 486 -50.41 -18.36 30.51
CA ALA A 486 -50.10 -17.10 31.18
C ALA A 486 -48.69 -17.12 31.81
N GLU A 487 -48.27 -18.24 32.42
CA GLU A 487 -46.89 -18.40 32.92
C GLU A 487 -45.85 -18.40 31.78
N ARG A 488 -46.12 -19.12 30.70
CA ARG A 488 -45.28 -19.14 29.52
C ARG A 488 -45.14 -17.75 28.87
N MET A 489 -46.22 -16.99 28.78
CA MET A 489 -46.21 -15.60 28.30
C MET A 489 -45.38 -14.69 29.23
N ARG A 490 -45.55 -14.82 30.54
CA ARG A 490 -44.73 -14.05 31.51
C ARG A 490 -43.26 -14.38 31.43
N ALA A 491 -42.91 -15.66 31.28
CA ALA A 491 -41.52 -16.09 31.09
C ALA A 491 -40.93 -15.54 29.76
N ALA A 492 -41.72 -15.59 28.67
CA ALA A 492 -41.32 -15.02 27.39
C ALA A 492 -41.14 -13.48 27.46
N ASP A 493 -42.01 -12.77 28.15
CA ASP A 493 -41.90 -11.33 28.38
C ASP A 493 -40.67 -10.97 29.23
N ALA A 494 -40.35 -11.77 30.24
CA ALA A 494 -39.18 -11.60 31.10
C ALA A 494 -37.87 -11.83 30.27
N GLY A 495 -37.87 -12.88 29.46
CA GLY A 495 -36.76 -13.15 28.54
C GLY A 495 -36.57 -12.02 27.49
N ALA A 496 -37.66 -11.52 26.93
CA ALA A 496 -37.63 -10.41 25.98
C ALA A 496 -37.08 -9.11 26.61
N ARG A 497 -37.39 -8.85 27.89
CA ARG A 497 -36.83 -7.71 28.64
C ARG A 497 -35.33 -7.85 28.82
N LEU A 498 -34.88 -9.00 29.26
CA LEU A 498 -33.46 -9.29 29.50
C LEU A 498 -32.63 -9.19 28.19
N GLY A 499 -33.14 -9.80 27.11
CA GLY A 499 -32.55 -9.68 25.78
C GLY A 499 -32.52 -8.23 25.25
N GLY A 500 -33.56 -7.44 25.57
CA GLY A 500 -33.59 -6.02 25.23
C GLY A 500 -32.53 -5.18 25.94
N GLU A 501 -32.21 -5.49 27.22
CA GLU A 501 -31.13 -4.83 27.96
C GLU A 501 -29.78 -5.16 27.39
N TRP A 502 -29.49 -6.41 27.02
CA TRP A 502 -28.25 -6.83 26.38
C TRP A 502 -28.05 -6.21 24.99
N ARG A 503 -29.10 -6.16 24.17
CA ARG A 503 -29.06 -5.49 22.86
C ARG A 503 -28.77 -4.00 22.98
N PHE A 504 -29.39 -3.33 23.96
CA PHE A 504 -29.09 -1.93 24.24
C PHE A 504 -27.65 -1.73 24.73
N ALA A 505 -27.16 -2.60 25.63
CA ALA A 505 -25.77 -2.55 26.07
C ALA A 505 -24.79 -2.75 24.90
N ALA A 506 -25.05 -3.70 24.00
CA ALA A 506 -24.27 -3.90 22.77
C ALA A 506 -24.23 -2.64 21.90
N ALA A 507 -25.37 -1.97 21.69
CA ALA A 507 -25.42 -0.73 20.93
C ALA A 507 -24.67 0.44 21.59
N VAL A 508 -24.64 0.48 22.94
CA VAL A 508 -23.85 1.45 23.70
C VAL A 508 -22.34 1.18 23.52
N ILE A 509 -21.92 -0.09 23.59
CA ILE A 509 -20.52 -0.48 23.36
C ILE A 509 -20.10 -0.13 21.94
N ASP A 510 -20.90 -0.41 20.90
CA ASP A 510 -20.60 -0.06 19.51
C ASP A 510 -20.32 1.44 19.36
N ARG A 511 -21.16 2.31 19.91
CA ARG A 511 -20.93 3.76 19.85
C ARG A 511 -19.72 4.23 20.63
N LEU A 512 -19.49 3.65 21.78
CA LEU A 512 -18.31 3.95 22.60
C LEU A 512 -17.03 3.55 21.86
N CYS A 513 -17.02 2.35 21.26
CA CYS A 513 -15.92 1.87 20.44
C CYS A 513 -15.70 2.74 19.20
N LEU A 514 -16.75 3.14 18.50
CA LEU A 514 -16.65 4.06 17.37
C LEU A 514 -15.87 5.33 17.76
N ILE A 515 -16.26 5.98 18.86
CA ILE A 515 -15.60 7.21 19.30
C ILE A 515 -14.15 6.94 19.74
N ALA A 516 -13.93 5.89 20.54
CA ALA A 516 -12.60 5.55 21.05
C ALA A 516 -11.64 5.20 19.89
N PHE A 517 -12.05 4.31 18.99
CA PHE A 517 -11.23 3.92 17.83
C PHE A 517 -11.03 5.08 16.85
N SER A 518 -12.02 5.96 16.65
CA SER A 518 -11.85 7.16 15.83
C SER A 518 -10.79 8.09 16.41
N ILE A 519 -10.82 8.36 17.71
CA ILE A 519 -9.83 9.19 18.38
C ILE A 519 -8.44 8.57 18.27
N VAL A 520 -8.32 7.28 18.54
CA VAL A 520 -7.03 6.56 18.47
C VAL A 520 -6.48 6.57 17.05
N THR A 521 -7.30 6.28 16.03
CA THR A 521 -6.88 6.27 14.63
C THR A 521 -6.43 7.65 14.17
N ILE A 522 -7.21 8.70 14.44
CA ILE A 522 -6.88 10.07 14.04
C ILE A 522 -5.62 10.55 14.76
N SER A 523 -5.52 10.34 16.08
CA SER A 523 -4.36 10.79 16.85
C SER A 523 -3.08 10.03 16.46
N SER A 524 -3.16 8.72 16.22
CA SER A 524 -2.03 7.90 15.78
C SER A 524 -1.57 8.34 14.37
N THR A 525 -2.49 8.51 13.42
CA THR A 525 -2.17 8.98 12.07
C THR A 525 -1.52 10.37 12.11
N ALA A 526 -2.11 11.31 12.85
CA ALA A 526 -1.57 12.66 12.98
C ALA A 526 -0.18 12.66 13.64
N ALA A 527 0.03 11.90 14.70
CA ALA A 527 1.31 11.79 15.39
C ALA A 527 2.41 11.24 14.48
N ILE A 528 2.11 10.18 13.70
CA ILE A 528 3.07 9.57 12.77
C ILE A 528 3.42 10.54 11.65
N LEU A 529 2.45 11.17 10.99
CA LEU A 529 2.71 12.08 9.88
C LEU A 529 3.47 13.35 10.31
N VAL A 530 3.11 13.93 11.46
CA VAL A 530 3.79 15.12 11.99
C VAL A 530 5.21 14.82 12.49
N SER A 531 5.53 13.56 12.80
CA SER A 531 6.90 13.18 13.19
C SER A 531 7.92 13.31 12.07
N ALA A 532 7.50 13.34 10.80
CA ALA A 532 8.39 13.51 9.64
C ALA A 532 8.83 14.99 9.53
N PRO A 533 10.14 15.29 9.59
CA PRO A 533 10.64 16.68 9.58
C PRO A 533 10.32 17.41 8.27
N SER A 534 10.25 16.70 7.15
CA SER A 534 9.98 17.26 5.82
C SER A 534 8.50 17.29 5.44
N PHE A 535 7.60 16.78 6.30
CA PHE A 535 6.17 16.66 6.02
C PHE A 535 5.51 18.01 5.68
N MET A 536 5.75 19.02 6.52
CA MET A 536 5.19 20.37 6.29
C MET A 536 5.75 21.04 5.03
N GLN A 537 7.03 20.81 4.72
CA GLN A 537 7.66 21.35 3.51
C GLN A 537 7.14 20.66 2.25
N ALA A 538 6.90 19.35 2.31
CA ALA A 538 6.34 18.58 1.20
C ALA A 538 4.91 19.05 0.88
N ILE A 539 4.06 19.25 1.89
CA ILE A 539 2.69 19.74 1.70
C ILE A 539 2.70 21.13 1.06
N THR A 540 3.50 22.06 1.55
CA THR A 540 3.52 23.42 1.01
C THR A 540 4.08 23.50 -0.40
N LYS A 541 4.97 22.58 -0.80
CA LYS A 541 5.57 22.58 -2.14
C LYS A 541 4.76 21.80 -3.18
N ASP A 542 4.21 20.65 -2.79
CA ASP A 542 3.56 19.72 -3.73
C ASP A 542 2.05 19.98 -3.87
N PHE A 543 1.43 20.63 -2.89
CA PHE A 543 -0.02 20.91 -2.85
C PHE A 543 -0.37 22.41 -2.75
N GLY A 544 0.58 23.33 -2.60
CA GLY A 544 0.40 24.78 -2.64
C GLY A 544 0.90 25.34 -3.95
#